data_30e2ca9781c8488f4135d680ec7149fb
#
_entry.id   30e2ca9781c8488f4135d680ec7149fb
#
_cell.length_a   1.000
_cell.length_b   1.000
_cell.length_c   1.000
_cell.angle_alpha   90.00
_cell.angle_beta   90.00
_cell.angle_gamma   90.00
#
_symmetry.space_group_name_H-M   'P 1'
#
loop_
_entity.id
_entity.type
_entity.pdbx_description
1 polymer ?
#
loop_
_entity_poly.entity_id
_entity_poly.type
_entity_poly.pdbx_seq_one_letter_code
_entity_poly.pdbx_strand_id
1 'polypeptide(L)'
;MVEHSTTPPPTRRPASASRTTLSRIMTNADTNLLGTVHGGAIMKFADDVAGAVAARHTGGPAVTVAMDEMLFLVPVRVGDLVHAKAQVNWTGRTSLEVGVRLLAERWDEAGVPATRVATAYLVFVAVDAAGSVREVPPLLRETDEDERRWREAEIRRSHRLARRAAILASRAVGGTDETG
;
A
#
# COMPACT_ATOMS: atom_id res chain seq x y z
N MET A 1 -25.51 6.88 35.32
CA MET A 1 -25.25 7.82 34.23
C MET A 1 -23.94 7.41 33.61
N VAL A 2 -23.98 6.78 32.44
CA VAL A 2 -22.76 6.40 31.69
C VAL A 2 -22.40 7.59 30.83
N GLU A 3 -21.33 8.30 31.18
CA GLU A 3 -20.78 9.36 30.34
C GLU A 3 -20.26 8.74 29.02
N HIS A 4 -20.99 9.04 27.94
CA HIS A 4 -20.50 8.75 26.60
C HIS A 4 -19.35 9.74 26.32
N SER A 5 -18.12 9.27 26.52
CA SER A 5 -16.92 9.96 26.05
C SER A 5 -16.98 10.07 24.52
N THR A 6 -17.50 11.20 24.04
CA THR A 6 -17.46 11.54 22.61
C THR A 6 -16.04 12.01 22.28
N THR A 7 -15.19 11.09 21.88
CA THR A 7 -13.90 11.45 21.28
C THR A 7 -14.18 12.30 20.03
N PRO A 8 -13.60 13.49 19.90
CA PRO A 8 -13.82 14.33 18.73
C PRO A 8 -13.41 13.59 17.45
N PRO A 9 -14.12 13.80 16.32
CA PRO A 9 -13.77 13.11 15.07
C PRO A 9 -12.32 13.41 14.70
N PRO A 10 -11.61 12.43 14.13
CA PRO A 10 -10.20 12.59 13.81
C PRO A 10 -10.00 13.72 12.78
N THR A 11 -9.08 14.62 13.08
CA THR A 11 -8.74 15.75 12.21
C THR A 11 -8.25 15.25 10.86
N ARG A 12 -8.72 15.83 9.76
CA ARG A 12 -8.26 15.51 8.40
C ARG A 12 -6.75 15.71 8.30
N ARG A 13 -6.09 14.81 7.58
CA ARG A 13 -4.63 14.86 7.35
C ARG A 13 -4.34 14.93 5.85
N PRO A 14 -3.47 15.86 5.40
CA PRO A 14 -3.09 15.95 4.00
C PRO A 14 -2.21 14.75 3.57
N ALA A 15 -2.28 14.38 2.29
CA ALA A 15 -1.42 13.34 1.73
C ALA A 15 0.07 13.68 1.90
N SER A 16 0.42 14.96 1.80
CA SER A 16 1.78 15.49 1.97
C SER A 16 2.37 15.17 3.36
N ALA A 17 1.58 15.16 4.43
CA ALA A 17 2.04 14.92 5.80
C ALA A 17 2.55 13.49 6.03
N SER A 18 2.11 12.51 5.25
CA SER A 18 2.54 11.11 5.37
C SER A 18 3.46 10.65 4.24
N ARG A 19 3.61 11.45 3.17
CA ARG A 19 4.46 11.12 2.04
C ARG A 19 5.88 10.78 2.47
N THR A 20 6.41 9.66 1.97
CA THR A 20 7.71 9.13 2.35
C THR A 20 8.45 8.60 1.12
N THR A 21 9.75 8.80 1.10
CA THR A 21 10.65 8.13 0.16
C THR A 21 11.71 7.39 0.97
N LEU A 22 11.86 6.10 0.73
CA LEU A 22 13.00 5.31 1.19
C LEU A 22 13.82 4.87 -0.01
N SER A 23 15.13 4.78 0.17
CA SER A 23 16.05 4.34 -0.88
C SER A 23 16.92 3.21 -0.35
N ARG A 24 17.18 2.21 -1.21
CA ARG A 24 17.97 1.05 -0.86
C ARG A 24 18.77 0.57 -2.06
N ILE A 25 20.06 0.25 -1.86
CA ILE A 25 20.88 -0.45 -2.84
C ILE A 25 20.50 -1.93 -2.80
N MET A 26 20.24 -2.53 -3.97
CA MET A 26 19.97 -3.95 -4.11
C MET A 26 21.27 -4.74 -4.10
N THR A 27 21.31 -5.77 -3.28
CA THR A 27 22.50 -6.57 -3.02
C THR A 27 22.35 -8.01 -3.55
N ASN A 28 23.41 -8.80 -3.50
CA ASN A 28 23.37 -10.22 -3.84
C ASN A 28 22.36 -11.02 -2.99
N ALA A 29 22.06 -10.57 -1.76
CA ALA A 29 21.08 -11.20 -0.89
C ALA A 29 19.64 -11.04 -1.42
N ASP A 30 19.42 -10.12 -2.36
CA ASP A 30 18.11 -9.83 -2.95
C ASP A 30 17.88 -10.58 -4.28
N THR A 31 18.84 -11.41 -4.74
CA THR A 31 18.79 -12.03 -6.08
C THR A 31 17.91 -13.28 -6.16
N ASN A 32 17.37 -13.50 -7.35
CA ASN A 32 16.72 -14.73 -7.77
C ASN A 32 17.71 -15.65 -8.55
N LEU A 33 17.22 -16.80 -8.99
CA LEU A 33 18.02 -17.77 -9.77
C LEU A 33 18.46 -17.26 -11.15
N LEU A 34 17.88 -16.16 -11.64
CA LEU A 34 18.23 -15.52 -12.92
C LEU A 34 19.30 -14.44 -12.77
N GLY A 35 19.79 -14.18 -11.54
CA GLY A 35 20.78 -13.12 -11.26
C GLY A 35 20.20 -11.71 -11.26
N THR A 36 18.87 -11.54 -11.30
CA THR A 36 18.19 -10.26 -11.10
C THR A 36 17.63 -10.17 -9.68
N VAL A 37 17.16 -9.00 -9.26
CA VAL A 37 16.52 -8.85 -7.95
C VAL A 37 15.20 -9.63 -7.91
N HIS A 38 15.01 -10.40 -6.84
CA HIS A 38 13.80 -11.17 -6.61
C HIS A 38 12.59 -10.27 -6.45
N GLY A 39 11.48 -10.56 -7.18
CA GLY A 39 10.24 -9.78 -7.06
C GLY A 39 9.73 -9.67 -5.62
N GLY A 40 9.89 -10.73 -4.81
CA GLY A 40 9.55 -10.71 -3.38
C GLY A 40 10.36 -9.70 -2.56
N ALA A 41 11.63 -9.45 -2.91
CA ALA A 41 12.43 -8.41 -2.24
C ALA A 41 11.88 -7.01 -2.54
N ILE A 42 11.46 -6.77 -3.79
CA ILE A 42 10.81 -5.52 -4.20
C ILE A 42 9.42 -5.37 -3.54
N MET A 43 8.64 -6.46 -3.46
CA MET A 43 7.34 -6.47 -2.77
C MET A 43 7.49 -6.12 -1.29
N LYS A 44 8.45 -6.77 -0.60
CA LYS A 44 8.74 -6.47 0.81
C LYS A 44 9.13 -5.02 0.99
N PHE A 45 10.00 -4.48 0.13
CA PHE A 45 10.43 -3.09 0.22
C PHE A 45 9.26 -2.11 -0.01
N ALA A 46 8.34 -2.43 -0.93
CA ALA A 46 7.11 -1.65 -1.13
C ALA A 46 6.22 -1.68 0.11
N ASP A 47 6.06 -2.85 0.76
CA ASP A 47 5.26 -3.01 1.97
C ASP A 47 5.86 -2.25 3.16
N ASP A 48 7.18 -2.33 3.36
CA ASP A 48 7.90 -1.61 4.43
C ASP A 48 7.66 -0.09 4.34
N VAL A 49 7.76 0.48 3.13
CA VAL A 49 7.56 1.91 2.91
C VAL A 49 6.09 2.29 3.06
N ALA A 50 5.19 1.48 2.52
CA ALA A 50 3.75 1.70 2.64
C ALA A 50 3.27 1.62 4.09
N GLY A 51 3.80 0.69 4.89
CA GLY A 51 3.55 0.57 6.31
C GLY A 51 3.98 1.82 7.09
N ALA A 52 5.15 2.37 6.77
CA ALA A 52 5.62 3.63 7.38
C ALA A 52 4.70 4.81 7.06
N VAL A 53 4.21 4.90 5.81
CA VAL A 53 3.23 5.92 5.39
C VAL A 53 1.90 5.72 6.10
N ALA A 54 1.41 4.49 6.16
CA ALA A 54 0.16 4.15 6.85
C ALA A 54 0.23 4.52 8.34
N ALA A 55 1.31 4.15 9.03
CA ALA A 55 1.52 4.47 10.44
C ALA A 55 1.58 5.99 10.70
N ARG A 56 2.28 6.74 9.84
CA ARG A 56 2.32 8.22 9.93
C ARG A 56 0.93 8.83 9.74
N HIS A 57 0.18 8.37 8.74
CA HIS A 57 -1.14 8.92 8.47
C HIS A 57 -2.13 8.60 9.58
N THR A 58 -2.10 7.38 10.10
CA THR A 58 -3.02 6.95 11.16
C THR A 58 -2.60 7.44 12.55
N GLY A 59 -1.33 7.86 12.73
CA GLY A 59 -0.77 8.25 14.03
C GLY A 59 -0.56 7.05 14.96
N GLY A 60 -0.31 5.85 14.42
CA GLY A 60 -0.07 4.63 15.18
C GLY A 60 -0.05 3.39 14.29
N PRO A 61 -0.04 2.18 14.86
CA PRO A 61 0.09 0.95 14.08
C PRO A 61 -1.00 0.78 13.01
N ALA A 62 -0.59 0.23 11.87
CA ALA A 62 -1.48 -0.20 10.80
C ALA A 62 -0.92 -1.50 10.21
N VAL A 63 -1.81 -2.43 9.84
CA VAL A 63 -1.44 -3.75 9.31
C VAL A 63 -1.88 -3.88 7.85
N THR A 64 -1.04 -4.48 7.04
CA THR A 64 -1.33 -4.79 5.63
C THR A 64 -2.39 -5.88 5.58
N VAL A 65 -3.50 -5.63 4.88
CA VAL A 65 -4.60 -6.60 4.71
C VAL A 65 -4.79 -7.05 3.27
N ALA A 66 -4.28 -6.28 2.31
CA ALA A 66 -4.30 -6.66 0.90
C ALA A 66 -3.24 -5.88 0.12
N MET A 67 -2.74 -6.50 -0.93
CA MET A 67 -2.09 -5.84 -2.05
C MET A 67 -3.04 -5.99 -3.25
N ASP A 68 -3.61 -4.88 -3.71
CA ASP A 68 -4.62 -4.92 -4.78
C ASP A 68 -3.97 -5.21 -6.13
N GLU A 69 -2.82 -4.58 -6.36
CA GLU A 69 -2.09 -4.71 -7.61
C GLU A 69 -0.61 -4.40 -7.37
N MET A 70 0.25 -5.19 -7.98
CA MET A 70 1.65 -4.84 -8.15
C MET A 70 2.08 -5.20 -9.57
N LEU A 71 2.57 -4.19 -10.30
CA LEU A 71 3.08 -4.34 -11.66
C LEU A 71 4.59 -4.16 -11.66
N PHE A 72 5.30 -5.15 -12.19
CA PHE A 72 6.73 -5.07 -12.49
C PHE A 72 6.90 -4.69 -13.96
N LEU A 73 7.59 -3.59 -14.21
CA LEU A 73 7.73 -2.99 -15.53
C LEU A 73 9.07 -3.29 -16.17
N VAL A 74 10.14 -3.29 -15.35
CA VAL A 74 11.52 -3.50 -15.79
C VAL A 74 12.25 -4.29 -14.70
N PRO A 75 13.12 -5.26 -15.06
CA PRO A 75 13.95 -5.97 -14.09
C PRO A 75 14.88 -5.02 -13.33
N VAL A 76 14.99 -5.23 -12.03
CA VAL A 76 15.95 -4.56 -11.15
C VAL A 76 17.20 -5.42 -11.02
N ARG A 77 18.38 -4.81 -11.04
CA ARG A 77 19.68 -5.48 -10.98
C ARG A 77 20.35 -5.29 -9.64
N VAL A 78 21.27 -6.19 -9.32
CA VAL A 78 22.22 -5.99 -8.20
C VAL A 78 23.01 -4.71 -8.44
N GLY A 79 23.17 -3.89 -7.40
CA GLY A 79 23.80 -2.59 -7.46
C GLY A 79 22.88 -1.45 -7.90
N ASP A 80 21.64 -1.70 -8.29
CA ASP A 80 20.69 -0.61 -8.51
C ASP A 80 20.28 0.05 -7.19
N LEU A 81 20.22 1.37 -7.18
CA LEU A 81 19.63 2.16 -6.10
C LEU A 81 18.13 2.28 -6.36
N VAL A 82 17.34 1.61 -5.56
CA VAL A 82 15.86 1.63 -5.68
C VAL A 82 15.26 2.63 -4.71
N HIS A 83 14.46 3.55 -5.25
CA HIS A 83 13.69 4.55 -4.50
C HIS A 83 12.22 4.14 -4.45
N ALA A 84 11.69 3.88 -3.28
CA ALA A 84 10.26 3.66 -3.06
C ALA A 84 9.62 4.95 -2.56
N LYS A 85 8.79 5.57 -3.41
CA LYS A 85 8.02 6.79 -3.13
C LYS A 85 6.58 6.41 -2.85
N ALA A 86 6.10 6.69 -1.64
CA ALA A 86 4.78 6.28 -1.19
C ALA A 86 3.97 7.44 -0.60
N GLN A 87 2.65 7.39 -0.78
CA GLN A 87 1.69 8.29 -0.15
C GLN A 87 0.32 7.63 0.00
N VAL A 88 -0.51 8.16 0.91
CA VAL A 88 -1.91 7.75 1.04
C VAL A 88 -2.69 8.25 -0.18
N ASN A 89 -3.44 7.35 -0.82
CA ASN A 89 -4.31 7.66 -1.93
C ASN A 89 -5.78 7.79 -1.49
N TRP A 90 -6.19 7.02 -0.49
CA TRP A 90 -7.58 6.92 -0.06
C TRP A 90 -7.68 6.51 1.41
N THR A 91 -8.73 6.99 2.10
CA THR A 91 -9.08 6.57 3.46
C THR A 91 -10.56 6.24 3.58
N GLY A 92 -10.88 5.15 4.28
CA GLY A 92 -12.21 4.82 4.78
C GLY A 92 -12.27 5.04 6.29
N ARG A 93 -13.28 4.46 6.94
CA ARG A 93 -13.45 4.61 8.40
C ARG A 93 -12.27 4.00 9.18
N THR A 94 -11.83 2.80 8.82
CA THR A 94 -10.80 2.02 9.55
C THR A 94 -9.67 1.53 8.66
N SER A 95 -9.70 1.84 7.36
CA SER A 95 -8.73 1.38 6.38
C SER A 95 -8.26 2.52 5.49
N LEU A 96 -7.08 2.34 4.91
CA LEU A 96 -6.52 3.28 3.94
C LEU A 96 -5.79 2.52 2.83
N GLU A 97 -5.69 3.14 1.66
CA GLU A 97 -4.84 2.67 0.58
C GLU A 97 -3.59 3.54 0.49
N VAL A 98 -2.45 2.88 0.40
CA VAL A 98 -1.15 3.51 0.11
C VAL A 98 -0.69 3.09 -1.28
N GLY A 99 -0.40 4.07 -2.13
CA GLY A 99 0.24 3.85 -3.42
C GLY A 99 1.75 3.99 -3.31
N VAL A 100 2.48 3.05 -3.91
CA VAL A 100 3.95 3.03 -3.95
C VAL A 100 4.41 3.04 -5.40
N ARG A 101 5.33 3.95 -5.72
CA ARG A 101 6.06 3.98 -6.99
C ARG A 101 7.51 3.65 -6.72
N LEU A 102 8.03 2.62 -7.39
CA LEU A 102 9.42 2.23 -7.30
C LEU A 102 10.18 2.67 -8.56
N LEU A 103 11.28 3.36 -8.33
CA LEU A 103 12.20 3.85 -9.36
C LEU A 103 13.56 3.23 -9.09
N ALA A 104 14.30 2.87 -10.12
CA ALA A 104 15.67 2.38 -9.99
C ALA A 104 16.62 3.20 -10.85
N GLU A 105 17.81 3.43 -10.34
CA GLU A 105 18.94 4.01 -11.07
C GLU A 105 20.21 3.25 -10.73
N ARG A 106 21.19 3.33 -11.62
CA ARG A 106 22.52 2.82 -11.33
C ARG A 106 23.19 3.75 -10.32
N TRP A 107 23.72 3.17 -9.24
CA TRP A 107 24.41 3.96 -8.20
C TRP A 107 25.70 4.64 -8.69
N ASP A 108 26.29 4.10 -9.76
CA ASP A 108 27.57 4.50 -10.36
C ASP A 108 27.41 5.32 -11.66
N GLU A 109 26.17 5.62 -12.10
CA GLU A 109 25.88 6.37 -13.33
C GLU A 109 25.22 7.72 -13.00
N ALA A 110 26.04 8.72 -12.70
CA ALA A 110 25.55 10.07 -12.40
C ALA A 110 24.86 10.71 -13.62
N GLY A 111 23.70 11.35 -13.37
CA GLY A 111 22.96 12.11 -14.40
C GLY A 111 22.00 11.29 -15.26
N VAL A 112 21.92 9.97 -15.09
CA VAL A 112 20.91 9.14 -15.74
C VAL A 112 19.62 9.18 -14.89
N PRO A 113 18.46 9.57 -15.48
CA PRO A 113 17.22 9.60 -14.72
C PRO A 113 16.78 8.22 -14.23
N ALA A 114 16.30 8.14 -12.98
CA ALA A 114 15.76 6.92 -12.43
C ALA A 114 14.55 6.41 -13.24
N THR A 115 14.58 5.14 -13.60
CA THR A 115 13.53 4.46 -14.36
C THR A 115 12.47 3.87 -13.43
N ARG A 116 11.18 4.00 -13.79
CA ARG A 116 10.11 3.35 -13.04
C ARG A 116 10.13 1.84 -13.29
N VAL A 117 10.36 1.08 -12.21
CA VAL A 117 10.51 -0.38 -12.26
C VAL A 117 9.28 -1.13 -11.74
N ALA A 118 8.51 -0.51 -10.84
CA ALA A 118 7.26 -1.09 -10.36
C ALA A 118 6.30 -0.03 -9.81
N THR A 119 5.02 -0.42 -9.70
CA THR A 119 3.99 0.27 -8.91
C THR A 119 3.26 -0.75 -8.07
N ALA A 120 2.82 -0.35 -6.87
CA ALA A 120 2.03 -1.19 -5.98
C ALA A 120 0.95 -0.36 -5.27
N TYR A 121 -0.17 -1.02 -4.95
CA TYR A 121 -1.26 -0.45 -4.16
C TYR A 121 -1.58 -1.41 -3.03
N LEU A 122 -1.36 -0.95 -1.79
CA LEU A 122 -1.52 -1.74 -0.58
C LEU A 122 -2.62 -1.16 0.30
N VAL A 123 -3.39 -2.03 0.92
CA VAL A 123 -4.48 -1.66 1.82
C VAL A 123 -4.10 -2.01 3.24
N PHE A 124 -4.24 -1.04 4.12
CA PHE A 124 -3.96 -1.17 5.54
C PHE A 124 -5.22 -0.98 6.37
N VAL A 125 -5.25 -1.62 7.53
CA VAL A 125 -6.23 -1.38 8.60
C VAL A 125 -5.49 -0.82 9.81
N ALA A 126 -5.99 0.30 10.35
CA ALA A 126 -5.43 0.89 11.55
C ALA A 126 -5.82 0.06 12.78
N VAL A 127 -4.84 -0.21 13.64
CA VAL A 127 -5.05 -0.97 14.88
C VAL A 127 -4.46 -0.23 16.08
N ASP A 128 -4.93 -0.53 17.28
CA ASP A 128 -4.32 -0.10 18.53
C ASP A 128 -3.24 -1.07 19.02
N ALA A 129 -2.67 -0.82 20.17
CA ALA A 129 -1.64 -1.67 20.75
C ALA A 129 -2.16 -3.07 21.14
N ALA A 130 -3.47 -3.24 21.34
CA ALA A 130 -4.12 -4.52 21.61
C ALA A 130 -4.54 -5.27 20.31
N GLY A 131 -4.30 -4.67 19.13
CA GLY A 131 -4.71 -5.22 17.83
C GLY A 131 -6.16 -4.93 17.46
N SER A 132 -6.89 -4.14 18.23
CA SER A 132 -8.27 -3.75 17.91
C SER A 132 -8.29 -2.68 16.83
N VAL A 133 -9.27 -2.78 15.93
CA VAL A 133 -9.42 -1.84 14.82
C VAL A 133 -9.82 -0.45 15.31
N ARG A 134 -9.14 0.58 14.80
CA ARG A 134 -9.42 1.99 15.13
C ARG A 134 -9.72 2.84 13.90
N GLU A 135 -10.28 4.02 14.14
CA GLU A 135 -10.59 4.96 13.06
C GLU A 135 -9.34 5.58 12.44
N VAL A 136 -9.42 5.84 11.14
CA VAL A 136 -8.38 6.48 10.33
C VAL A 136 -8.74 7.96 10.14
N PRO A 137 -7.82 8.90 10.37
CA PRO A 137 -8.02 10.30 10.01
C PRO A 137 -8.37 10.43 8.52
N PRO A 138 -9.45 11.16 8.18
CA PRO A 138 -9.82 11.36 6.78
C PRO A 138 -8.71 12.07 5.99
N LEU A 139 -8.49 11.63 4.75
CA LEU A 139 -7.52 12.25 3.86
C LEU A 139 -8.00 13.64 3.42
N LEU A 140 -7.15 14.64 3.57
CA LEU A 140 -7.30 15.94 2.93
C LEU A 140 -6.57 15.89 1.58
N ARG A 141 -7.32 16.07 0.50
CA ARG A 141 -6.81 16.14 -0.87
C ARG A 141 -6.49 17.61 -1.17
N GLU A 142 -5.24 17.90 -1.49
CA GLU A 142 -4.75 19.28 -1.64
C GLU A 142 -4.50 19.63 -3.11
N THR A 143 -4.40 18.62 -3.99
CA THR A 143 -4.04 18.78 -5.40
C THR A 143 -4.93 17.97 -6.33
N ASP A 144 -4.97 18.34 -7.61
CA ASP A 144 -5.64 17.56 -8.66
C ASP A 144 -5.08 16.15 -8.78
N GLU A 145 -3.77 15.97 -8.48
CA GLU A 145 -3.13 14.67 -8.43
C GLU A 145 -3.68 13.81 -7.27
N ASP A 146 -3.93 14.40 -6.10
CA ASP A 146 -4.53 13.68 -4.97
C ASP A 146 -5.99 13.29 -5.29
N GLU A 147 -6.75 14.16 -5.96
CA GLU A 147 -8.09 13.86 -6.44
C GLU A 147 -8.11 12.72 -7.46
N ARG A 148 -7.17 12.71 -8.40
CA ARG A 148 -7.02 11.63 -9.38
C ARG A 148 -6.71 10.31 -8.67
N ARG A 149 -5.73 10.29 -7.74
CA ARG A 149 -5.32 9.11 -6.97
C ARG A 149 -6.47 8.57 -6.13
N TRP A 150 -7.25 9.45 -5.53
CA TRP A 150 -8.43 9.07 -4.75
C TRP A 150 -9.45 8.32 -5.63
N ARG A 151 -9.83 8.89 -6.78
CA ARG A 151 -10.77 8.25 -7.71
C ARG A 151 -10.28 6.89 -8.21
N GLU A 152 -9.00 6.78 -8.54
CA GLU A 152 -8.40 5.51 -8.94
C GLU A 152 -8.42 4.47 -7.81
N ALA A 153 -8.19 4.89 -6.56
CA ALA A 153 -8.27 4.02 -5.40
C ALA A 153 -9.71 3.55 -5.12
N GLU A 154 -10.72 4.39 -5.34
CA GLU A 154 -12.13 3.98 -5.26
C GLU A 154 -12.48 2.91 -6.30
N ILE A 155 -11.96 3.02 -7.53
CA ILE A 155 -12.13 2.00 -8.57
C ILE A 155 -11.50 0.68 -8.11
N ARG A 156 -10.24 0.67 -7.65
CA ARG A 156 -9.58 -0.55 -7.16
C ARG A 156 -10.36 -1.16 -6.00
N ARG A 157 -10.79 -0.35 -5.05
CA ARG A 157 -11.61 -0.80 -3.92
C ARG A 157 -12.91 -1.45 -4.36
N SER A 158 -13.64 -0.86 -5.29
CA SER A 158 -14.91 -1.42 -5.80
C SER A 158 -14.68 -2.78 -6.47
N HIS A 159 -13.65 -2.91 -7.30
CA HIS A 159 -13.29 -4.17 -7.94
C HIS A 159 -12.88 -5.25 -6.93
N ARG A 160 -12.09 -4.89 -5.91
CA ARG A 160 -11.72 -5.82 -4.82
C ARG A 160 -12.94 -6.36 -4.09
N LEU A 161 -13.88 -5.49 -3.73
CA LEU A 161 -15.11 -5.89 -3.01
C LEU A 161 -16.01 -6.75 -3.89
N ALA A 162 -16.20 -6.38 -5.17
CA ALA A 162 -16.99 -7.14 -6.11
C ALA A 162 -16.40 -8.54 -6.36
N ARG A 163 -15.08 -8.63 -6.58
CA ARG A 163 -14.37 -9.91 -6.73
C ARG A 163 -14.53 -10.79 -5.50
N ARG A 164 -14.38 -10.23 -4.29
CA ARG A 164 -14.57 -10.99 -3.04
C ARG A 164 -15.99 -11.51 -2.92
N ALA A 165 -17.01 -10.69 -3.20
CA ALA A 165 -18.40 -11.08 -3.15
C ALA A 165 -18.71 -12.20 -4.16
N ALA A 166 -18.22 -12.10 -5.40
CA ALA A 166 -18.39 -13.12 -6.42
C ALA A 166 -17.77 -14.48 -6.03
N ILE A 167 -16.57 -14.47 -5.45
CA ILE A 167 -15.89 -15.69 -4.96
C ILE A 167 -16.69 -16.33 -3.81
N LEU A 168 -17.18 -15.54 -2.87
CA LEU A 168 -17.99 -16.06 -1.76
C LEU A 168 -19.30 -16.65 -2.25
N ALA A 169 -19.97 -15.98 -3.19
CA ALA A 169 -21.19 -16.48 -3.81
C ALA A 169 -20.97 -17.82 -4.56
N SER A 170 -19.87 -17.94 -5.32
CA SER A 170 -19.56 -19.19 -6.03
C SER A 170 -19.30 -20.37 -5.08
N ARG A 171 -18.69 -20.12 -3.92
CA ARG A 171 -18.45 -21.17 -2.90
C ARG A 171 -19.75 -21.60 -2.19
N ALA A 172 -20.69 -20.66 -1.99
CA ALA A 172 -21.98 -20.98 -1.38
C ALA A 172 -22.85 -21.88 -2.29
N VAL A 173 -22.72 -21.73 -3.62
CA VAL A 173 -23.46 -22.58 -4.59
C VAL A 173 -22.82 -23.98 -4.71
N GLY A 174 -21.49 -24.10 -4.56
CA GLY A 174 -20.77 -25.40 -4.65
C GLY A 174 -20.83 -26.26 -3.39
N GLY A 175 -21.31 -25.73 -2.25
CA GLY A 175 -21.39 -26.44 -0.97
C GLY A 175 -22.63 -27.32 -0.77
N THR A 176 -23.50 -27.51 -1.78
CA THR A 176 -24.73 -28.29 -1.67
C THR A 176 -24.63 -29.72 -2.26
N ASP A 177 -23.47 -30.16 -2.76
CA ASP A 177 -23.33 -31.44 -3.45
C ASP A 177 -22.46 -32.51 -2.75
N GLU A 178 -22.12 -32.37 -1.46
CA GLU A 178 -21.43 -33.44 -0.71
C GLU A 178 -22.27 -33.92 0.50
N THR A 179 -23.49 -34.39 0.27
CA THR A 179 -24.20 -35.34 1.15
C THR A 179 -25.09 -36.25 0.30
N GLY A 180 -24.48 -37.26 -0.28
CA GLY A 180 -25.15 -38.40 -0.91
C GLY A 180 -24.33 -39.65 -0.69
#